data_f21884f53a0ea25e36094e722e23f291
#
_entry.id   f21884f53a0ea25e36094e722e23f291
#
_cell.length_a   1.000
_cell.length_b   1.000
_cell.length_c   1.000
_cell.angle_alpha   90.00
_cell.angle_beta   90.00
_cell.angle_gamma   90.00
#
_symmetry.space_group_name_H-M   'P 1'
#
loop_
_entity.id
_entity.type
_entity.pdbx_description
1 polymer ?
#
loop_
_entity_poly.entity_id
_entity_poly.type
_entity_poly.pdbx_seq_one_letter_code
_entity_poly.pdbx_strand_id
1 'polypeptide(L)'
;RIVNDSNQVIPMYWWSNMAVPEYEGGRLVVPAKEAFTAVGTNGFKVEIPFVNGIDVTDYKKIPTSIDYFFHIPKEEPKYIANIAPDGYGLLQFSTPRLQGRKLFSWGNIDASDRWQEFLTEDAGRYVEIQAGLGKTQYGCIPMAPHTAWEWMECYGPAYSEELTAEIYDKSFEERKRYITDYLQKTQLIGKLEEELKKTKKMALTEAELITPGSGYGAFRKEYARTGHLKFVKKTESMEKWEHFFETGELHCPDPETEPDAFWNGEEFLAYLKKTTLKPLAPNYENWYAYYHLGILEFRKGNDKIAKEMYETSLKLQENAWALHGLACLSIHEGNKNLAALYAQRGMELKRHCLSYQKEGLKILSQCEAYRAILQQYAVMDEDMKSIGRVQYYYALGLVKTGRLEEADKLLNSEEGIVVDDVREGEDSIQDLWEILNHELYQDRASLPYRYTFHAN
;
A
#
# COMPACT_ATOMS: atom_id res chain seq x y z
N ARG A 1 -9.39 -19.53 -0.52
CA ARG A 1 -10.15 -19.73 -1.77
C ARG A 1 -10.43 -18.39 -2.45
N ILE A 2 -10.11 -18.28 -3.72
CA ILE A 2 -10.45 -17.14 -4.59
C ILE A 2 -11.30 -17.69 -5.74
N VAL A 3 -12.36 -16.98 -6.10
CA VAL A 3 -13.30 -17.39 -7.14
C VAL A 3 -13.42 -16.26 -8.16
N ASN A 4 -13.29 -16.60 -9.43
CA ASN A 4 -13.71 -15.77 -10.55
C ASN A 4 -15.02 -16.35 -11.10
N ASP A 5 -16.14 -15.76 -10.77
CA ASP A 5 -17.47 -16.16 -11.25
C ASP A 5 -17.93 -15.33 -12.47
N SER A 6 -17.11 -14.40 -12.93
CA SER A 6 -17.37 -13.57 -14.10
C SER A 6 -17.13 -14.33 -15.42
N ASN A 7 -17.60 -13.75 -16.54
CA ASN A 7 -17.36 -14.24 -17.90
C ASN A 7 -16.01 -13.74 -18.48
N GLN A 8 -15.17 -13.08 -17.70
CA GLN A 8 -13.91 -12.49 -18.16
C GLN A 8 -12.71 -13.09 -17.45
N VAL A 9 -11.55 -13.06 -18.10
CA VAL A 9 -10.28 -13.28 -17.44
C VAL A 9 -10.00 -12.06 -16.56
N ILE A 10 -9.77 -12.31 -15.28
CA ILE A 10 -9.43 -11.24 -14.32
C ILE A 10 -7.98 -11.36 -13.87
N PRO A 11 -7.28 -10.25 -13.62
CA PRO A 11 -5.98 -10.27 -12.99
C PRO A 11 -6.13 -10.70 -11.52
N MET A 12 -5.39 -11.72 -11.12
CA MET A 12 -5.39 -12.22 -9.74
C MET A 12 -4.02 -11.99 -9.11
N TYR A 13 -4.04 -11.54 -7.87
CA TYR A 13 -2.87 -11.28 -7.06
C TYR A 13 -3.15 -11.66 -5.60
N TRP A 14 -2.25 -12.47 -5.01
CA TRP A 14 -2.33 -12.80 -3.60
C TRP A 14 -0.96 -13.21 -3.03
N TRP A 15 -0.60 -12.66 -1.90
CA TRP A 15 0.59 -12.97 -1.11
C TRP A 15 0.23 -12.91 0.38
N SER A 16 0.79 -13.83 1.17
CA SER A 16 0.87 -13.72 2.62
C SER A 16 2.23 -13.17 3.01
N ASN A 17 2.30 -12.48 4.13
CA ASN A 17 3.52 -11.88 4.65
C ASN A 17 3.66 -12.15 6.14
N MET A 18 4.86 -12.53 6.55
CA MET A 18 5.22 -12.76 7.96
C MET A 18 6.48 -11.97 8.27
N ALA A 19 6.38 -11.01 9.18
CA ALA A 19 7.54 -10.41 9.80
C ALA A 19 8.10 -11.40 10.83
N VAL A 20 9.37 -11.77 10.68
CA VAL A 20 10.07 -12.69 11.59
C VAL A 20 11.33 -12.02 12.13
N PRO A 21 11.73 -12.29 13.37
CA PRO A 21 12.92 -11.68 13.95
C PRO A 21 14.17 -11.92 13.08
N GLU A 22 14.99 -10.91 12.96
CA GLU A 22 16.30 -10.99 12.35
C GLU A 22 17.31 -11.48 13.39
N TYR A 23 17.53 -12.79 13.44
CA TYR A 23 18.43 -13.40 14.41
C TYR A 23 19.90 -13.16 14.05
N GLU A 24 20.72 -12.85 15.04
CA GLU A 24 22.16 -12.87 14.88
C GLU A 24 22.63 -14.28 14.52
N GLY A 25 23.32 -14.44 13.40
CA GLY A 25 23.71 -15.74 12.87
C GLY A 25 22.54 -16.57 12.31
N GLY A 26 21.34 -16.03 12.25
CA GLY A 26 20.15 -16.71 11.67
C GLY A 26 20.33 -17.13 10.22
N ARG A 27 19.57 -18.13 9.81
CA ARG A 27 19.63 -18.67 8.43
C ARG A 27 18.24 -18.83 7.82
N LEU A 28 18.14 -18.35 6.60
CA LEU A 28 16.99 -18.66 5.76
C LEU A 28 17.19 -20.00 5.07
N VAL A 29 16.16 -20.83 5.02
CA VAL A 29 16.16 -22.11 4.30
C VAL A 29 14.98 -22.17 3.35
N VAL A 30 15.26 -22.41 2.08
CA VAL A 30 14.27 -22.48 1.02
C VAL A 30 14.73 -23.46 -0.06
N PRO A 31 13.85 -24.30 -0.66
CA PRO A 31 14.25 -25.31 -1.65
C PRO A 31 14.37 -24.70 -3.06
N ALA A 32 15.21 -23.67 -3.18
CA ALA A 32 15.46 -22.97 -4.43
C ALA A 32 16.96 -22.92 -4.74
N LYS A 33 17.31 -22.78 -6.02
CA LYS A 33 18.66 -22.53 -6.50
C LYS A 33 18.80 -21.18 -7.20
N GLU A 34 17.67 -20.54 -7.44
CA GLU A 34 17.57 -19.27 -8.18
C GLU A 34 16.51 -18.39 -7.53
N ALA A 35 16.68 -17.08 -7.66
CA ALA A 35 15.66 -16.10 -7.30
C ALA A 35 15.56 -15.01 -8.36
N PHE A 36 14.41 -14.34 -8.42
CA PHE A 36 14.27 -13.06 -9.10
C PHE A 36 14.47 -11.94 -8.10
N THR A 37 15.14 -10.89 -8.53
CA THR A 37 15.35 -9.66 -7.77
C THR A 37 15.28 -8.46 -8.70
N ALA A 38 15.27 -7.25 -8.17
CA ALA A 38 15.29 -6.03 -8.97
C ALA A 38 16.19 -4.97 -8.32
N VAL A 39 16.79 -4.13 -9.18
CA VAL A 39 17.44 -2.88 -8.78
C VAL A 39 16.75 -1.77 -9.56
N GLY A 40 16.07 -0.88 -8.86
CA GLY A 40 15.16 0.07 -9.48
C GLY A 40 14.05 -0.66 -10.25
N THR A 41 13.87 -0.34 -11.54
CA THR A 41 12.85 -0.97 -12.42
C THR A 41 13.36 -2.21 -13.16
N ASN A 42 14.63 -2.58 -13.00
CA ASN A 42 15.26 -3.67 -13.75
C ASN A 42 15.25 -4.96 -12.94
N GLY A 43 14.34 -5.88 -13.30
CA GLY A 43 14.30 -7.22 -12.72
C GLY A 43 15.25 -8.18 -13.43
N PHE A 44 15.93 -9.03 -12.69
CA PHE A 44 16.84 -10.05 -13.20
C PHE A 44 16.87 -11.30 -12.31
N LYS A 45 17.48 -12.37 -12.80
CA LYS A 45 17.60 -13.64 -12.10
C LYS A 45 18.99 -13.79 -11.51
N VAL A 46 19.07 -14.33 -10.30
CA VAL A 46 20.31 -14.59 -9.56
C VAL A 46 20.36 -16.03 -9.07
N GLU A 47 21.56 -16.54 -8.87
CA GLU A 47 21.78 -17.85 -8.23
C GLU A 47 21.81 -17.73 -6.70
N ILE A 48 21.28 -18.74 -6.01
CA ILE A 48 21.21 -18.82 -4.55
C ILE A 48 22.09 -19.99 -4.09
N PRO A 49 22.83 -19.87 -2.98
CA PRO A 49 22.73 -18.82 -1.97
C PRO A 49 23.61 -17.58 -2.20
N PHE A 50 24.53 -17.59 -3.16
CA PHE A 50 25.52 -16.54 -3.31
C PHE A 50 25.15 -15.56 -4.42
N VAL A 51 24.90 -14.30 -4.05
CA VAL A 51 24.67 -13.19 -4.98
C VAL A 51 25.80 -12.17 -4.81
N ASN A 52 26.57 -11.93 -5.87
CA ASN A 52 27.75 -11.04 -5.81
C ASN A 52 28.75 -11.41 -4.67
N GLY A 53 28.90 -12.70 -4.40
CA GLY A 53 29.79 -13.18 -3.32
C GLY A 53 29.20 -13.13 -1.91
N ILE A 54 27.96 -12.66 -1.74
CA ILE A 54 27.26 -12.59 -0.47
C ILE A 54 26.29 -13.76 -0.35
N ASP A 55 26.35 -14.51 0.75
CA ASP A 55 25.34 -15.51 1.11
C ASP A 55 24.06 -14.79 1.57
N VAL A 56 23.08 -14.67 0.66
CA VAL A 56 21.80 -13.97 0.93
C VAL A 56 20.87 -14.76 1.83
N THR A 57 21.19 -16.00 2.18
CA THR A 57 20.45 -16.77 3.20
C THR A 57 20.90 -16.43 4.62
N ASP A 58 22.04 -15.75 4.75
CA ASP A 58 22.48 -15.03 5.94
C ASP A 58 22.10 -13.56 5.77
N TYR A 59 20.87 -13.22 6.11
CA TYR A 59 20.31 -11.89 5.85
C TYR A 59 21.08 -10.77 6.53
N LYS A 60 21.84 -11.06 7.60
CA LYS A 60 22.76 -10.09 8.24
C LYS A 60 23.91 -9.63 7.32
N LYS A 61 24.14 -10.33 6.21
CA LYS A 61 25.15 -9.95 5.20
C LYS A 61 24.59 -9.13 4.05
N ILE A 62 23.27 -9.01 3.95
CA ILE A 62 22.62 -8.21 2.90
C ILE A 62 22.82 -6.73 3.21
N PRO A 63 23.46 -5.94 2.34
CA PRO A 63 23.86 -4.57 2.68
C PRO A 63 22.69 -3.59 2.66
N THR A 64 21.79 -3.69 1.67
CA THR A 64 20.70 -2.71 1.44
C THR A 64 19.36 -3.39 1.30
N SER A 65 18.27 -2.61 1.35
CA SER A 65 16.91 -3.10 1.15
C SER A 65 16.75 -3.83 -0.18
N ILE A 66 16.25 -5.07 -0.16
CA ILE A 66 16.12 -5.89 -1.36
C ILE A 66 15.10 -7.03 -1.19
N ASP A 67 14.48 -7.38 -2.31
CA ASP A 67 13.61 -8.55 -2.48
C ASP A 67 14.33 -9.70 -3.19
N TYR A 68 14.17 -10.92 -2.67
CA TYR A 68 14.52 -12.16 -3.36
C TYR A 68 13.28 -13.05 -3.51
N PHE A 69 12.76 -13.17 -4.73
CA PHE A 69 11.65 -14.04 -5.09
C PHE A 69 12.20 -15.41 -5.50
N PHE A 70 12.16 -16.37 -4.61
CA PHE A 70 12.75 -17.68 -4.83
C PHE A 70 11.98 -18.51 -5.85
N HIS A 71 12.69 -19.02 -6.84
CA HIS A 71 12.14 -19.95 -7.83
C HIS A 71 12.28 -21.38 -7.32
N ILE A 72 11.19 -21.90 -6.72
CA ILE A 72 11.13 -23.27 -6.23
C ILE A 72 10.70 -24.20 -7.38
N PRO A 73 11.50 -25.22 -7.75
CA PRO A 73 11.12 -26.22 -8.75
C PRO A 73 9.78 -26.86 -8.43
N LYS A 74 9.06 -27.30 -9.48
CA LYS A 74 7.70 -27.85 -9.31
C LYS A 74 7.69 -29.08 -8.41
N GLU A 75 8.74 -29.87 -8.47
CA GLU A 75 8.92 -31.16 -7.76
C GLU A 75 9.26 -30.95 -6.28
N GLU A 76 9.80 -29.81 -5.94
CA GLU A 76 10.22 -29.49 -4.56
C GLU A 76 9.02 -29.06 -3.69
N PRO A 77 9.03 -29.42 -2.41
CA PRO A 77 8.02 -28.95 -1.45
C PRO A 77 8.07 -27.42 -1.32
N LYS A 78 6.90 -26.80 -1.15
CA LYS A 78 6.78 -25.34 -1.08
C LYS A 78 6.89 -24.88 0.37
N TYR A 79 8.12 -24.47 0.76
CA TYR A 79 8.38 -23.95 2.12
C TYR A 79 9.39 -22.81 2.12
N ILE A 80 9.44 -22.12 3.24
CA ILE A 80 10.49 -21.19 3.64
C ILE A 80 10.61 -21.25 5.17
N ALA A 81 11.83 -21.21 5.68
CA ALA A 81 12.08 -21.23 7.11
C ALA A 81 13.10 -20.14 7.49
N ASN A 82 12.88 -19.50 8.63
CA ASN A 82 13.82 -18.63 9.30
C ASN A 82 14.28 -19.31 10.61
N ILE A 83 15.56 -19.61 10.75
CA ILE A 83 16.09 -20.43 11.84
C ILE A 83 17.21 -19.69 12.56
N ALA A 84 17.08 -19.52 13.88
CA ALA A 84 18.10 -19.01 14.77
C ALA A 84 19.19 -20.05 15.10
N PRO A 85 20.35 -19.65 15.63
CA PRO A 85 21.44 -20.56 16.01
C PRO A 85 21.07 -21.63 17.05
N ASP A 86 20.11 -21.32 17.91
CA ASP A 86 19.55 -22.29 18.87
C ASP A 86 18.52 -23.25 18.26
N GLY A 87 18.24 -23.10 16.94
CA GLY A 87 17.29 -23.86 16.15
C GLY A 87 15.84 -23.46 16.33
N TYR A 88 15.58 -22.46 17.12
CA TYR A 88 14.25 -21.86 17.19
C TYR A 88 13.98 -21.02 15.94
N GLY A 89 12.74 -21.00 15.46
CA GLY A 89 12.40 -20.19 14.29
C GLY A 89 11.00 -20.48 13.77
N LEU A 90 10.70 -20.00 12.58
CA LEU A 90 9.44 -20.22 11.90
C LEU A 90 9.65 -21.06 10.63
N LEU A 91 8.86 -22.13 10.48
CA LEU A 91 8.69 -22.86 9.24
C LEU A 91 7.30 -22.55 8.66
N GLN A 92 7.28 -21.99 7.46
CA GLN A 92 6.06 -21.88 6.65
C GLN A 92 6.13 -22.87 5.50
N PHE A 93 5.08 -23.67 5.32
CA PHE A 93 4.92 -24.53 4.15
C PHE A 93 3.48 -24.52 3.66
N SER A 94 3.25 -25.00 2.44
CA SER A 94 1.93 -24.93 1.83
C SER A 94 1.65 -26.07 0.87
N THR A 95 0.37 -26.20 0.50
CA THR A 95 -0.03 -27.03 -0.64
C THR A 95 0.57 -26.48 -1.94
N PRO A 96 0.79 -27.31 -3.00
CA PRO A 96 1.61 -26.98 -4.17
C PRO A 96 1.17 -25.77 -4.98
N ARG A 97 -0.11 -25.36 -4.90
CA ARG A 97 -0.59 -24.19 -5.67
C ARG A 97 0.08 -22.89 -5.27
N LEU A 98 0.42 -22.72 -4.01
CA LEU A 98 1.11 -21.54 -3.51
C LEU A 98 2.62 -21.69 -3.78
N GLN A 99 3.06 -21.29 -4.99
CA GLN A 99 4.37 -21.60 -5.54
C GLN A 99 5.47 -20.63 -5.12
N GLY A 100 5.14 -19.35 -4.99
CA GLY A 100 6.11 -18.29 -4.72
C GLY A 100 6.56 -18.28 -3.26
N ARG A 101 7.83 -17.99 -3.05
CA ARG A 101 8.42 -17.64 -1.75
C ARG A 101 9.30 -16.41 -1.93
N LYS A 102 9.35 -15.57 -0.92
CA LYS A 102 10.11 -14.33 -0.97
C LYS A 102 10.79 -14.08 0.37
N LEU A 103 12.00 -13.55 0.32
CA LEU A 103 12.65 -12.82 1.38
C LEU A 103 12.65 -11.34 1.02
N PHE A 104 12.16 -10.50 1.92
CA PHE A 104 12.49 -9.10 1.93
C PHE A 104 13.41 -8.82 3.12
N SER A 105 14.55 -8.21 2.87
CA SER A 105 15.49 -7.74 3.88
C SER A 105 15.61 -6.23 3.80
N TRP A 106 15.58 -5.57 4.93
CA TRP A 106 15.88 -4.12 5.04
C TRP A 106 17.33 -3.79 4.74
N GLY A 107 18.24 -4.77 4.90
CA GLY A 107 19.68 -4.54 4.82
C GLY A 107 20.28 -4.05 6.16
N ASN A 108 21.52 -3.60 6.11
CA ASN A 108 22.35 -3.32 7.30
C ASN A 108 23.04 -1.95 7.21
N ILE A 109 22.32 -0.91 6.82
CA ILE A 109 22.77 0.49 6.84
C ILE A 109 21.89 1.30 7.79
N ASP A 110 22.31 2.48 8.20
CA ASP A 110 21.61 3.34 9.16
C ASP A 110 20.14 3.61 8.77
N ALA A 111 19.88 3.79 7.47
CA ALA A 111 18.51 3.97 6.96
C ALA A 111 17.65 2.72 7.17
N SER A 112 18.23 1.53 7.03
CA SER A 112 17.54 0.27 7.30
C SER A 112 17.16 0.14 8.77
N ASP A 113 18.05 0.55 9.67
CA ASP A 113 17.78 0.57 11.10
C ASP A 113 16.68 1.58 11.41
N ARG A 114 16.77 2.77 10.86
CA ARG A 114 15.80 3.84 11.09
C ARG A 114 14.39 3.45 10.60
N TRP A 115 14.27 2.79 9.42
CA TRP A 115 12.99 2.26 8.95
C TRP A 115 12.41 1.21 9.90
N GLN A 116 13.23 0.29 10.38
CA GLN A 116 12.76 -0.77 11.27
C GLN A 116 12.33 -0.23 12.63
N GLU A 117 13.07 0.70 13.22
CA GLU A 117 12.68 1.43 14.44
C GLU A 117 11.33 2.12 14.25
N PHE A 118 11.17 2.87 13.15
CA PHE A 118 9.93 3.57 12.82
C PHE A 118 8.73 2.62 12.67
N LEU A 119 8.91 1.48 11.97
CA LEU A 119 7.81 0.54 11.68
C LEU A 119 7.47 -0.41 12.84
N THR A 120 8.40 -0.63 13.76
CA THR A 120 8.24 -1.59 14.87
C THR A 120 8.08 -0.94 16.23
N GLU A 121 8.11 0.39 16.31
CA GLU A 121 8.14 1.11 17.58
C GLU A 121 9.26 0.58 18.51
N ASP A 122 10.47 0.41 17.94
CA ASP A 122 11.66 -0.13 18.60
C ASP A 122 11.56 -1.58 19.08
N ALA A 123 10.61 -2.38 18.55
CA ALA A 123 10.47 -3.80 18.91
C ALA A 123 11.59 -4.70 18.36
N GLY A 124 12.50 -4.15 17.53
CA GLY A 124 13.68 -4.82 17.02
C GLY A 124 13.64 -5.09 15.50
N ARG A 125 14.76 -5.62 15.02
CA ARG A 125 14.97 -5.89 13.59
C ARG A 125 14.19 -7.12 13.12
N TYR A 126 13.71 -7.07 11.89
CA TYR A 126 12.97 -8.16 11.26
C TYR A 126 13.29 -8.29 9.78
N VAL A 127 13.03 -9.46 9.25
CA VAL A 127 12.91 -9.73 7.81
C VAL A 127 11.50 -10.19 7.50
N GLU A 128 11.08 -10.02 6.26
CA GLU A 128 9.79 -10.54 5.82
C GLU A 128 10.00 -11.82 5.01
N ILE A 129 9.36 -12.92 5.44
CA ILE A 129 9.22 -14.11 4.65
C ILE A 129 7.80 -14.19 4.13
N GLN A 130 7.64 -14.43 2.83
CA GLN A 130 6.35 -14.33 2.17
C GLN A 130 6.06 -15.54 1.31
N ALA A 131 4.77 -15.82 1.08
CA ALA A 131 4.31 -16.85 0.17
C ALA A 131 3.24 -16.30 -0.77
N GLY A 132 3.33 -16.64 -2.05
CA GLY A 132 2.45 -16.09 -3.07
C GLY A 132 2.07 -17.07 -4.17
N LEU A 133 1.03 -16.73 -4.91
CA LEU A 133 0.59 -17.52 -6.07
C LEU A 133 1.48 -17.26 -7.30
N GLY A 134 2.01 -16.06 -7.43
CA GLY A 134 2.89 -15.65 -8.54
C GLY A 134 4.36 -15.96 -8.29
N LYS A 135 5.16 -15.80 -9.34
CA LYS A 135 6.63 -15.89 -9.25
C LYS A 135 7.25 -14.66 -8.59
N THR A 136 6.65 -13.49 -8.79
CA THR A 136 7.05 -12.21 -8.21
C THR A 136 5.82 -11.40 -7.84
N GLN A 137 6.02 -10.28 -7.17
CA GLN A 137 4.97 -9.30 -6.87
C GLN A 137 4.77 -8.25 -7.98
N TYR A 138 5.57 -8.29 -9.04
CA TYR A 138 5.55 -7.28 -10.12
C TYR A 138 4.46 -7.49 -11.17
N GLY A 139 3.63 -8.53 -11.03
CA GLY A 139 2.56 -8.82 -11.98
C GLY A 139 1.45 -9.67 -11.41
N CYS A 140 0.30 -9.64 -12.09
CA CYS A 140 -0.86 -10.45 -11.79
C CYS A 140 -0.87 -11.75 -12.60
N ILE A 141 -1.52 -12.77 -12.08
CA ILE A 141 -1.76 -14.04 -12.77
C ILE A 141 -3.16 -13.98 -13.42
N PRO A 142 -3.30 -14.31 -14.72
CA PRO A 142 -4.62 -14.36 -15.34
C PRO A 142 -5.44 -15.50 -14.73
N MET A 143 -6.61 -15.17 -14.17
CA MET A 143 -7.56 -16.14 -13.64
C MET A 143 -8.72 -16.31 -14.61
N ALA A 144 -8.87 -17.51 -15.14
CA ALA A 144 -9.91 -17.82 -16.13
C ALA A 144 -11.34 -17.63 -15.58
N PRO A 145 -12.33 -17.36 -16.47
CA PRO A 145 -13.74 -17.32 -16.08
C PRO A 145 -14.19 -18.61 -15.38
N HIS A 146 -15.12 -18.47 -14.45
CA HIS A 146 -15.77 -19.59 -13.74
C HIS A 146 -14.79 -20.58 -13.10
N THR A 147 -13.68 -20.08 -12.53
CA THR A 147 -12.68 -20.88 -11.85
C THR A 147 -12.57 -20.52 -10.37
N ALA A 148 -12.13 -21.49 -9.58
CA ALA A 148 -11.80 -21.31 -8.18
C ALA A 148 -10.39 -21.84 -7.91
N TRP A 149 -9.58 -21.06 -7.19
CA TRP A 149 -8.28 -21.48 -6.72
C TRP A 149 -8.29 -21.64 -5.20
N GLU A 150 -7.70 -22.71 -4.74
CA GLU A 150 -7.65 -23.06 -3.33
C GLU A 150 -6.24 -23.51 -2.97
N TRP A 151 -5.82 -23.15 -1.79
CA TRP A 151 -4.58 -23.59 -1.16
C TRP A 151 -4.73 -23.54 0.35
N MET A 152 -3.79 -24.15 1.03
CA MET A 152 -3.67 -24.10 2.47
C MET A 152 -2.21 -23.85 2.84
N GLU A 153 -2.00 -23.05 3.85
CA GLU A 153 -0.71 -22.73 4.44
C GLU A 153 -0.67 -23.25 5.87
N CYS A 154 0.51 -23.66 6.29
CA CYS A 154 0.80 -23.99 7.66
C CYS A 154 1.99 -23.18 8.15
N TYR A 155 1.84 -22.63 9.32
CA TYR A 155 2.85 -21.88 10.04
C TYR A 155 3.09 -22.60 11.37
N GLY A 156 4.35 -22.84 11.69
CA GLY A 156 4.68 -23.49 12.92
C GLY A 156 6.13 -23.24 13.36
N PRO A 157 6.46 -23.58 14.60
CA PRO A 157 7.83 -23.49 15.05
C PRO A 157 8.71 -24.44 14.23
N ALA A 158 9.83 -23.92 13.75
CA ALA A 158 10.92 -24.75 13.22
C ALA A 158 11.77 -25.22 14.37
N TYR A 159 11.17 -25.90 15.34
CA TYR A 159 11.89 -26.41 16.49
C TYR A 159 11.83 -27.93 16.57
N SER A 160 12.97 -28.58 16.44
CA SER A 160 13.23 -29.87 17.06
C SER A 160 14.69 -29.85 17.54
N GLU A 161 15.00 -30.51 18.62
CA GLU A 161 16.37 -30.65 19.09
C GLU A 161 17.29 -31.23 18.01
N GLU A 162 16.77 -32.13 17.17
CA GLU A 162 17.46 -32.69 16.01
C GLU A 162 17.70 -31.65 14.90
N LEU A 163 16.73 -30.77 14.63
CA LEU A 163 16.84 -29.69 13.65
C LEU A 163 17.89 -28.65 14.06
N THR A 164 18.03 -28.39 15.34
CA THR A 164 18.85 -27.31 15.90
C THR A 164 20.34 -27.54 15.71
N ALA A 165 20.86 -28.69 16.17
CA ALA A 165 22.26 -29.01 16.10
C ALA A 165 22.76 -29.32 14.68
N GLU A 166 21.85 -29.81 13.81
CA GLU A 166 22.17 -30.27 12.46
C GLU A 166 22.09 -29.18 11.39
N ILE A 167 21.36 -28.10 11.63
CA ILE A 167 21.07 -27.10 10.58
C ILE A 167 22.05 -25.94 10.57
N TYR A 168 22.47 -25.46 11.75
CA TYR A 168 23.18 -24.20 11.86
C TYR A 168 24.55 -24.18 11.15
N ASP A 169 25.36 -25.21 11.36
CA ASP A 169 26.73 -25.30 10.82
C ASP A 169 26.82 -25.97 9.46
N LYS A 170 25.70 -26.37 8.88
CA LYS A 170 25.66 -27.08 7.60
C LYS A 170 25.65 -26.13 6.41
N SER A 171 26.04 -26.64 5.25
CA SER A 171 25.90 -25.93 3.98
C SER A 171 24.44 -25.65 3.63
N PHE A 172 24.21 -24.70 2.75
CA PHE A 172 22.84 -24.38 2.29
C PHE A 172 22.12 -25.60 1.72
N GLU A 173 22.81 -26.45 0.92
CA GLU A 173 22.24 -27.66 0.33
C GLU A 173 21.89 -28.72 1.40
N GLU A 174 22.71 -28.86 2.44
CA GLU A 174 22.42 -29.77 3.55
C GLU A 174 21.24 -29.29 4.38
N ARG A 175 21.17 -27.99 4.71
CA ARG A 175 20.01 -27.40 5.42
C ARG A 175 18.72 -27.59 4.64
N LYS A 176 18.76 -27.33 3.33
CA LYS A 176 17.62 -27.55 2.43
C LYS A 176 17.16 -29.02 2.42
N ARG A 177 18.10 -29.94 2.24
CA ARG A 177 17.82 -31.37 2.25
C ARG A 177 17.20 -31.80 3.59
N TYR A 178 17.72 -31.33 4.68
CA TYR A 178 17.24 -31.69 6.01
C TYR A 178 15.77 -31.30 6.21
N ILE A 179 15.36 -30.07 5.88
CA ILE A 179 13.96 -29.65 6.01
C ILE A 179 13.08 -30.38 5.00
N THR A 180 13.55 -30.62 3.78
CA THR A 180 12.81 -31.40 2.78
C THR A 180 12.54 -32.82 3.28
N ASP A 181 13.56 -33.51 3.82
CA ASP A 181 13.45 -34.86 4.39
C ASP A 181 12.53 -34.88 5.61
N TYR A 182 12.59 -33.87 6.47
CA TYR A 182 11.67 -33.74 7.62
C TYR A 182 10.21 -33.65 7.17
N LEU A 183 9.90 -32.77 6.19
CA LEU A 183 8.55 -32.61 5.64
C LEU A 183 8.04 -33.93 5.00
N GLN A 184 8.93 -34.67 4.31
CA GLN A 184 8.60 -35.93 3.68
C GLN A 184 8.37 -37.05 4.74
N LYS A 185 9.29 -37.24 5.69
CA LYS A 185 9.18 -38.24 6.76
C LYS A 185 7.95 -38.06 7.62
N THR A 186 7.62 -36.83 7.96
CA THR A 186 6.44 -36.49 8.76
C THR A 186 5.15 -36.44 7.97
N GLN A 187 5.23 -36.51 6.63
CA GLN A 187 4.12 -36.38 5.68
C GLN A 187 3.26 -35.13 5.87
N LEU A 188 3.87 -34.05 6.37
CA LEU A 188 3.14 -32.81 6.71
C LEU A 188 2.43 -32.19 5.50
N ILE A 189 3.04 -32.21 4.32
CA ILE A 189 2.41 -31.67 3.10
C ILE A 189 1.20 -32.52 2.69
N GLY A 190 1.33 -33.86 2.72
CA GLY A 190 0.22 -34.75 2.44
C GLY A 190 -0.94 -34.59 3.42
N LYS A 191 -0.63 -34.42 4.71
CA LYS A 191 -1.65 -34.12 5.74
C LYS A 191 -2.33 -32.75 5.46
N LEU A 192 -1.58 -31.76 5.05
CA LEU A 192 -2.12 -30.45 4.70
C LEU A 192 -3.05 -30.53 3.46
N GLU A 193 -2.68 -31.31 2.46
CA GLU A 193 -3.53 -31.56 1.28
C GLU A 193 -4.82 -32.32 1.63
N GLU A 194 -4.74 -33.29 2.55
CA GLU A 194 -5.92 -33.98 3.05
C GLU A 194 -6.84 -33.02 3.83
N GLU A 195 -6.26 -32.16 4.65
CA GLU A 195 -7.02 -31.18 5.39
C GLU A 195 -7.69 -30.16 4.46
N LEU A 196 -6.98 -29.69 3.41
CA LEU A 196 -7.57 -28.85 2.38
C LEU A 196 -8.79 -29.52 1.71
N LYS A 197 -8.71 -30.85 1.43
CA LYS A 197 -9.84 -31.59 0.86
C LYS A 197 -11.03 -31.67 1.82
N LYS A 198 -10.79 -31.88 3.12
CA LYS A 198 -11.84 -31.92 4.15
C LYS A 198 -12.52 -30.55 4.34
N THR A 199 -11.71 -29.51 4.43
CA THR A 199 -12.17 -28.15 4.73
C THR A 199 -12.69 -27.39 3.51
N LYS A 200 -12.49 -27.92 2.30
CA LYS A 200 -12.95 -27.29 1.06
C LYS A 200 -14.41 -26.90 1.06
N LYS A 201 -15.28 -27.75 1.61
CA LYS A 201 -16.73 -27.52 1.73
C LYS A 201 -17.06 -26.44 2.76
N MET A 202 -16.24 -26.25 3.79
CA MET A 202 -16.46 -25.25 4.84
C MET A 202 -16.45 -23.83 4.26
N ALA A 203 -15.62 -23.57 3.26
CA ALA A 203 -15.57 -22.27 2.57
C ALA A 203 -16.88 -21.92 1.84
N LEU A 204 -17.78 -22.85 1.67
CA LEU A 204 -19.07 -22.72 0.99
C LEU A 204 -20.27 -22.85 1.94
N THR A 205 -20.03 -23.10 3.23
CA THR A 205 -21.11 -23.18 4.23
C THR A 205 -21.49 -21.80 4.73
N GLU A 206 -22.72 -21.68 5.16
CA GLU A 206 -23.18 -20.48 5.82
C GLU A 206 -22.38 -20.24 7.11
N ALA A 207 -21.87 -19.02 7.29
CA ALA A 207 -21.07 -18.65 8.43
C ALA A 207 -21.80 -17.62 9.30
N GLU A 208 -21.45 -17.57 10.58
CA GLU A 208 -21.85 -16.50 11.47
C GLU A 208 -20.99 -15.25 11.19
N LEU A 209 -21.64 -14.10 11.15
CA LEU A 209 -20.94 -12.82 10.98
C LEU A 209 -20.39 -12.36 12.34
N ILE A 210 -19.07 -12.42 12.49
CA ILE A 210 -18.38 -11.96 13.71
C ILE A 210 -18.04 -10.47 13.62
N THR A 211 -17.37 -10.08 12.53
CA THR A 211 -16.96 -8.69 12.29
C THR A 211 -17.42 -8.25 10.91
N PRO A 212 -18.18 -7.16 10.82
CA PRO A 212 -18.64 -6.66 9.54
C PRO A 212 -17.51 -6.04 8.73
N GLY A 213 -17.48 -6.35 7.44
CA GLY A 213 -16.72 -5.60 6.45
C GLY A 213 -17.57 -4.51 5.78
N SER A 214 -17.17 -4.06 4.58
CA SER A 214 -17.98 -3.17 3.77
C SER A 214 -19.28 -3.84 3.33
N GLY A 215 -20.40 -3.17 3.52
CA GLY A 215 -21.73 -3.65 3.10
C GLY A 215 -22.01 -3.51 1.60
N TYR A 216 -21.16 -2.79 0.84
CA TYR A 216 -21.44 -2.45 -0.56
C TYR A 216 -21.58 -3.64 -1.52
N GLY A 217 -21.07 -4.82 -1.15
CA GLY A 217 -21.34 -6.06 -1.87
C GLY A 217 -22.82 -6.45 -1.94
N ALA A 218 -23.66 -5.97 -1.02
CA ALA A 218 -25.11 -6.19 -1.04
C ALA A 218 -25.80 -5.61 -2.29
N PHE A 219 -25.19 -4.60 -2.94
CA PHE A 219 -25.72 -4.05 -4.20
C PHE A 219 -25.46 -4.95 -5.42
N ARG A 220 -24.64 -5.98 -5.28
CA ARG A 220 -24.32 -6.93 -6.34
C ARG A 220 -25.28 -8.12 -6.26
N LYS A 221 -26.31 -8.13 -7.13
CA LYS A 221 -27.35 -9.18 -7.15
C LYS A 221 -26.80 -10.59 -7.33
N GLU A 222 -25.66 -10.73 -8.01
CA GLU A 222 -24.95 -12.00 -8.17
C GLU A 222 -24.44 -12.56 -6.83
N TYR A 223 -24.11 -11.72 -5.86
CA TYR A 223 -23.63 -12.17 -4.54
C TYR A 223 -24.76 -12.66 -3.64
N ALA A 224 -25.98 -12.21 -3.85
CA ALA A 224 -27.15 -12.67 -3.10
C ALA A 224 -27.45 -14.18 -3.30
N ARG A 225 -26.88 -14.79 -4.35
CA ARG A 225 -27.05 -16.22 -4.67
C ARG A 225 -26.06 -17.13 -3.93
N THR A 226 -25.06 -16.57 -3.27
CA THR A 226 -24.03 -17.32 -2.56
C THR A 226 -24.34 -17.30 -1.08
N GLY A 227 -24.92 -18.35 -0.52
CA GLY A 227 -25.35 -18.45 0.89
C GLY A 227 -24.23 -18.33 1.92
N HIS A 228 -22.95 -18.38 1.48
CA HIS A 228 -21.78 -18.24 2.31
C HIS A 228 -21.23 -16.79 2.36
N LEU A 229 -21.75 -15.87 1.54
CA LEU A 229 -21.41 -14.46 1.60
C LEU A 229 -22.50 -13.69 2.35
N LYS A 230 -22.11 -13.00 3.42
CA LYS A 230 -23.01 -12.16 4.20
C LYS A 230 -22.48 -10.74 4.20
N PHE A 231 -23.35 -9.79 3.89
CA PHE A 231 -23.06 -8.37 3.94
C PHE A 231 -23.71 -7.77 5.18
N VAL A 232 -23.04 -6.78 5.74
CA VAL A 232 -23.53 -6.10 6.95
C VAL A 232 -24.87 -5.42 6.71
N LYS A 233 -25.50 -5.11 7.83
CA LYS A 233 -26.65 -4.20 7.87
C LYS A 233 -26.32 -2.91 7.13
N LYS A 234 -27.27 -2.42 6.35
CA LYS A 234 -27.16 -1.16 5.63
C LYS A 234 -26.79 0.00 6.57
N THR A 235 -25.84 0.79 6.14
CA THR A 235 -25.51 2.08 6.74
C THR A 235 -26.36 3.17 6.09
N GLU A 236 -26.44 4.35 6.69
CA GLU A 236 -27.14 5.51 6.11
C GLU A 236 -26.59 5.85 4.70
N SER A 237 -25.28 5.79 4.54
CA SER A 237 -24.65 5.99 3.23
C SER A 237 -25.14 4.96 2.19
N MET A 238 -25.20 3.69 2.57
CA MET A 238 -25.70 2.63 1.68
C MET A 238 -27.15 2.84 1.29
N GLU A 239 -28.00 3.29 2.22
CA GLU A 239 -29.42 3.58 1.95
C GLU A 239 -29.58 4.71 0.91
N LYS A 240 -28.72 5.76 1.01
CA LYS A 240 -28.68 6.85 0.02
C LYS A 240 -28.28 6.35 -1.38
N TRP A 241 -27.30 5.45 -1.46
CA TRP A 241 -26.91 4.84 -2.75
C TRP A 241 -27.93 3.86 -3.29
N GLU A 242 -28.59 3.07 -2.45
CA GLU A 242 -29.68 2.20 -2.86
C GLU A 242 -30.85 3.01 -3.45
N HIS A 243 -31.24 4.08 -2.78
CA HIS A 243 -32.24 5.02 -3.29
C HIS A 243 -31.86 5.54 -4.68
N PHE A 244 -30.59 5.95 -4.87
CA PHE A 244 -30.10 6.38 -6.19
C PHE A 244 -30.25 5.27 -7.26
N PHE A 245 -29.86 4.03 -6.96
CA PHE A 245 -29.98 2.94 -7.93
C PHE A 245 -31.41 2.56 -8.25
N GLU A 246 -32.35 2.76 -7.34
CA GLU A 246 -33.78 2.48 -7.54
C GLU A 246 -34.49 3.60 -8.28
N THR A 247 -34.21 4.85 -7.93
CA THR A 247 -34.99 6.01 -8.40
C THR A 247 -34.24 6.87 -9.44
N GLY A 248 -32.93 6.82 -9.43
CA GLY A 248 -32.05 7.73 -10.16
C GLY A 248 -31.79 9.06 -9.46
N GLU A 249 -32.36 9.28 -8.28
CA GLU A 249 -32.15 10.50 -7.49
C GLU A 249 -31.00 10.33 -6.52
N LEU A 250 -29.88 11.05 -6.77
CA LEU A 250 -28.70 11.03 -5.90
C LEU A 250 -28.88 12.03 -4.75
N HIS A 251 -28.66 11.57 -3.53
CA HIS A 251 -28.63 12.45 -2.38
C HIS A 251 -27.60 13.58 -2.60
N CYS A 252 -28.04 14.82 -2.35
CA CYS A 252 -27.18 16.00 -2.44
C CYS A 252 -26.73 16.37 -1.01
N PRO A 253 -25.51 16.03 -0.60
CA PRO A 253 -25.04 16.32 0.75
C PRO A 253 -24.73 17.80 0.92
N ASP A 254 -24.58 18.22 2.18
CA ASP A 254 -23.95 19.49 2.49
C ASP A 254 -22.51 19.50 1.95
N PRO A 255 -22.04 20.58 1.28
CA PRO A 255 -20.69 20.66 0.73
C PRO A 255 -19.58 20.54 1.79
N GLU A 256 -19.92 20.75 3.07
CA GLU A 256 -19.00 20.50 4.17
C GLU A 256 -18.83 19.00 4.49
N THR A 257 -19.76 18.14 4.06
CA THR A 257 -19.69 16.70 4.26
C THR A 257 -18.63 16.08 3.38
N GLU A 258 -17.76 15.25 3.96
CA GLU A 258 -16.78 14.46 3.21
C GLU A 258 -17.50 13.40 2.36
N PRO A 259 -17.13 13.23 1.06
CA PRO A 259 -17.65 12.16 0.23
C PRO A 259 -17.30 10.79 0.82
N ASP A 260 -18.28 9.91 0.95
CA ASP A 260 -18.17 8.63 1.66
C ASP A 260 -17.96 7.42 0.75
N ALA A 261 -18.35 7.49 -0.53
CA ALA A 261 -18.22 6.39 -1.48
C ALA A 261 -18.06 6.89 -2.91
N PHE A 262 -17.25 6.13 -3.66
CA PHE A 262 -16.97 6.40 -5.08
C PHE A 262 -17.28 5.16 -5.91
N TRP A 263 -18.37 5.22 -6.65
CA TRP A 263 -18.74 4.19 -7.61
C TRP A 263 -18.00 4.38 -8.93
N ASN A 264 -17.73 3.29 -9.62
CA ASN A 264 -17.03 3.31 -10.90
C ASN A 264 -17.65 2.30 -11.88
N GLY A 265 -17.18 2.33 -13.11
CA GLY A 265 -17.65 1.44 -14.19
C GLY A 265 -18.51 2.16 -15.22
N GLU A 266 -18.56 1.59 -16.41
CA GLU A 266 -19.27 2.17 -17.56
C GLU A 266 -20.77 2.26 -17.34
N GLU A 267 -21.37 1.23 -16.73
CA GLU A 267 -22.81 1.19 -16.45
C GLU A 267 -23.20 2.29 -15.45
N PHE A 268 -22.40 2.48 -14.41
CA PHE A 268 -22.64 3.54 -13.44
C PHE A 268 -22.50 4.93 -14.07
N LEU A 269 -21.44 5.16 -14.87
CA LEU A 269 -21.25 6.42 -15.57
C LEU A 269 -22.43 6.71 -16.53
N ALA A 270 -22.85 5.72 -17.29
CA ALA A 270 -23.99 5.88 -18.22
C ALA A 270 -25.29 6.20 -17.47
N TYR A 271 -25.53 5.54 -16.34
CA TYR A 271 -26.70 5.78 -15.51
C TYR A 271 -26.69 7.17 -14.88
N LEU A 272 -25.55 7.57 -14.29
CA LEU A 272 -25.39 8.90 -13.70
C LEU A 272 -25.55 10.01 -14.76
N LYS A 273 -24.99 9.86 -15.96
CA LYS A 273 -25.20 10.78 -17.08
C LYS A 273 -26.67 10.93 -17.45
N LYS A 274 -27.37 9.79 -17.55
CA LYS A 274 -28.79 9.78 -17.88
C LYS A 274 -29.64 10.54 -16.86
N THR A 275 -29.31 10.43 -15.60
CA THR A 275 -30.05 11.02 -14.48
C THR A 275 -29.59 12.43 -14.10
N THR A 276 -28.56 12.98 -14.80
CA THR A 276 -27.97 14.28 -14.47
C THR A 276 -27.98 15.27 -15.65
N LEU A 277 -27.58 14.85 -16.87
CA LEU A 277 -27.23 15.80 -17.93
C LEU A 277 -28.40 16.32 -18.77
N LYS A 278 -29.63 15.98 -18.45
CA LYS A 278 -30.83 16.46 -19.19
C LYS A 278 -31.62 17.43 -18.31
N PRO A 279 -32.14 18.52 -18.85
CA PRO A 279 -33.10 19.36 -18.15
C PRO A 279 -34.21 18.50 -17.55
N LEU A 280 -34.64 18.77 -16.33
CA LEU A 280 -35.64 18.01 -15.56
C LEU A 280 -35.17 16.60 -15.11
N ALA A 281 -33.94 16.19 -15.37
CA ALA A 281 -33.41 14.97 -14.75
C ALA A 281 -33.30 15.14 -13.24
N PRO A 282 -33.43 14.07 -12.44
CA PRO A 282 -33.43 14.15 -10.97
C PRO A 282 -32.24 14.89 -10.36
N ASN A 283 -31.07 14.78 -10.99
CA ASN A 283 -29.83 15.36 -10.48
C ASN A 283 -29.33 16.57 -11.29
N TYR A 284 -30.18 17.20 -12.10
CA TYR A 284 -29.76 18.33 -12.96
C TYR A 284 -29.22 19.53 -12.16
N GLU A 285 -29.73 19.77 -10.95
CA GLU A 285 -29.28 20.83 -10.04
C GLU A 285 -28.46 20.29 -8.84
N ASN A 286 -27.97 19.06 -8.92
CA ASN A 286 -27.22 18.40 -7.86
C ASN A 286 -25.72 18.54 -8.08
N TRP A 287 -25.06 19.40 -7.32
CA TRP A 287 -23.60 19.60 -7.40
C TRP A 287 -22.80 18.32 -7.22
N TYR A 288 -23.26 17.42 -6.34
CA TYR A 288 -22.56 16.18 -6.00
C TYR A 288 -22.58 15.19 -7.17
N ALA A 289 -23.66 15.15 -7.95
CA ALA A 289 -23.75 14.35 -9.17
C ALA A 289 -22.72 14.81 -10.23
N TYR A 290 -22.57 16.11 -10.44
CA TYR A 290 -21.57 16.67 -11.35
C TYR A 290 -20.14 16.43 -10.85
N TYR A 291 -19.89 16.50 -9.53
CA TYR A 291 -18.62 16.14 -8.94
C TYR A 291 -18.23 14.68 -9.25
N HIS A 292 -19.15 13.73 -9.05
CA HIS A 292 -18.93 12.32 -9.41
C HIS A 292 -18.71 12.11 -10.91
N LEU A 293 -19.46 12.82 -11.76
CA LEU A 293 -19.23 12.80 -13.22
C LEU A 293 -17.83 13.30 -13.57
N GLY A 294 -17.35 14.35 -12.91
CA GLY A 294 -16.00 14.86 -13.08
C GLY A 294 -14.93 13.81 -12.79
N ILE A 295 -15.05 13.09 -11.66
CA ILE A 295 -14.14 12.00 -11.28
C ILE A 295 -14.14 10.88 -12.33
N LEU A 296 -15.32 10.44 -12.75
CA LEU A 296 -15.46 9.33 -13.70
C LEU A 296 -14.90 9.67 -15.08
N GLU A 297 -15.13 10.89 -15.55
CA GLU A 297 -14.62 11.35 -16.83
C GLU A 297 -13.10 11.54 -16.79
N PHE A 298 -12.56 12.07 -15.67
CA PHE A 298 -11.12 12.21 -15.49
C PHE A 298 -10.41 10.85 -15.49
N ARG A 299 -10.96 9.85 -14.79
CA ARG A 299 -10.47 8.47 -14.85
C ARG A 299 -10.45 7.85 -16.25
N LYS A 300 -11.33 8.29 -17.14
CA LYS A 300 -11.39 7.84 -18.53
C LYS A 300 -10.44 8.62 -19.45
N GLY A 301 -9.77 9.65 -18.97
CA GLY A 301 -8.94 10.54 -19.76
C GLY A 301 -9.75 11.55 -20.59
N ASN A 302 -11.02 11.78 -20.24
CA ASN A 302 -11.88 12.76 -20.89
C ASN A 302 -11.77 14.14 -20.20
N ASP A 303 -10.55 14.68 -20.16
CA ASP A 303 -10.17 15.84 -19.35
C ASP A 303 -11.08 17.07 -19.55
N LYS A 304 -11.45 17.37 -20.79
CA LYS A 304 -12.36 18.50 -21.11
C LYS A 304 -13.72 18.32 -20.46
N ILE A 305 -14.28 17.10 -20.56
CA ILE A 305 -15.58 16.81 -19.98
C ILE A 305 -15.49 16.82 -18.45
N ALA A 306 -14.44 16.24 -17.90
CA ALA A 306 -14.18 16.27 -16.46
C ALA A 306 -14.17 17.70 -15.92
N LYS A 307 -13.45 18.60 -16.61
CA LYS A 307 -13.39 20.02 -16.27
C LYS A 307 -14.77 20.67 -16.27
N GLU A 308 -15.56 20.48 -17.35
CA GLU A 308 -16.92 21.00 -17.44
C GLU A 308 -17.82 20.51 -16.30
N MET A 309 -17.68 19.24 -15.90
CA MET A 309 -18.45 18.66 -14.81
C MET A 309 -18.06 19.28 -13.46
N TYR A 310 -16.76 19.37 -13.15
CA TYR A 310 -16.31 20.05 -11.92
C TYR A 310 -16.71 21.52 -11.87
N GLU A 311 -16.55 22.25 -12.97
CA GLU A 311 -16.96 23.65 -13.05
C GLU A 311 -18.48 23.83 -12.89
N THR A 312 -19.27 22.89 -13.41
CA THR A 312 -20.73 22.88 -13.21
C THR A 312 -21.07 22.60 -11.75
N SER A 313 -20.37 21.65 -11.12
CA SER A 313 -20.51 21.40 -9.69
C SER A 313 -20.30 22.66 -8.87
N LEU A 314 -19.21 23.40 -9.13
CA LEU A 314 -18.90 24.67 -8.45
C LEU A 314 -19.91 25.79 -8.71
N LYS A 315 -20.48 25.86 -9.94
CA LYS A 315 -21.53 26.85 -10.26
C LYS A 315 -22.83 26.59 -9.50
N LEU A 316 -23.17 25.32 -9.29
CA LEU A 316 -24.35 24.93 -8.52
C LEU A 316 -24.14 25.17 -7.03
N GLN A 317 -22.98 24.79 -6.51
CA GLN A 317 -22.60 24.95 -5.12
C GLN A 317 -21.09 24.99 -5.00
N GLU A 318 -20.53 26.07 -4.44
CA GLU A 318 -19.10 26.10 -4.12
C GLU A 318 -18.77 24.97 -3.13
N ASN A 319 -17.77 24.16 -3.49
CA ASN A 319 -17.36 23.02 -2.66
C ASN A 319 -15.86 22.69 -2.86
N ALA A 320 -15.22 22.25 -1.81
CA ALA A 320 -13.80 21.93 -1.82
C ALA A 320 -13.46 20.70 -2.68
N TRP A 321 -14.39 19.79 -2.84
CA TRP A 321 -14.18 18.50 -3.53
C TRP A 321 -13.98 18.69 -5.04
N ALA A 322 -14.81 19.51 -5.67
CA ALA A 322 -14.65 19.85 -7.08
C ALA A 322 -13.41 20.72 -7.32
N LEU A 323 -13.05 21.62 -6.36
CA LEU A 323 -11.78 22.37 -6.42
C LEU A 323 -10.56 21.46 -6.38
N HIS A 324 -10.59 20.43 -5.52
CA HIS A 324 -9.53 19.40 -5.49
C HIS A 324 -9.46 18.64 -6.83
N GLY A 325 -10.59 18.24 -7.39
CA GLY A 325 -10.65 17.60 -8.71
C GLY A 325 -10.04 18.47 -9.81
N LEU A 326 -10.35 19.77 -9.82
CA LEU A 326 -9.76 20.74 -10.77
C LEU A 326 -8.27 20.97 -10.54
N ALA A 327 -7.81 20.95 -9.28
CA ALA A 327 -6.38 21.04 -8.98
C ALA A 327 -5.63 19.84 -9.54
N CYS A 328 -6.11 18.62 -9.30
CA CYS A 328 -5.53 17.37 -9.83
C CYS A 328 -5.52 17.38 -11.38
N LEU A 329 -6.62 17.77 -12.00
CA LEU A 329 -6.72 17.91 -13.46
C LEU A 329 -5.72 18.94 -14.00
N SER A 330 -5.58 20.09 -13.34
CA SER A 330 -4.63 21.14 -13.74
C SER A 330 -3.17 20.68 -13.62
N ILE A 331 -2.84 19.85 -12.62
CA ILE A 331 -1.51 19.19 -12.53
C ILE A 331 -1.31 18.27 -13.73
N HIS A 332 -2.31 17.44 -14.05
CA HIS A 332 -2.26 16.53 -15.20
C HIS A 332 -2.05 17.27 -16.52
N GLU A 333 -2.68 18.43 -16.68
CA GLU A 333 -2.52 19.34 -17.84
C GLU A 333 -1.20 20.14 -17.80
N GLY A 334 -0.39 20.04 -16.75
CA GLY A 334 0.86 20.80 -16.55
C GLY A 334 0.65 22.26 -16.14
N ASN A 335 -0.56 22.67 -15.79
CA ASN A 335 -0.88 24.04 -15.38
C ASN A 335 -0.74 24.24 -13.86
N LYS A 336 0.52 24.28 -13.39
CA LYS A 336 0.86 24.43 -11.97
C LYS A 336 0.23 25.65 -11.29
N ASN A 337 0.17 26.79 -11.98
CA ASN A 337 -0.39 28.02 -11.40
C ASN A 337 -1.89 27.87 -11.10
N LEU A 338 -2.64 27.32 -12.03
CA LEU A 338 -4.08 27.11 -11.87
C LEU A 338 -4.36 26.06 -10.80
N ALA A 339 -3.57 24.97 -10.77
CA ALA A 339 -3.66 23.94 -9.74
C ALA A 339 -3.45 24.53 -8.33
N ALA A 340 -2.44 25.37 -8.15
CA ALA A 340 -2.18 26.04 -6.89
C ALA A 340 -3.33 26.95 -6.45
N LEU A 341 -3.96 27.68 -7.38
CA LEU A 341 -5.12 28.53 -7.08
C LEU A 341 -6.33 27.70 -6.59
N TYR A 342 -6.63 26.59 -7.27
CA TYR A 342 -7.71 25.71 -6.85
C TYR A 342 -7.42 25.07 -5.50
N ALA A 343 -6.19 24.62 -5.26
CA ALA A 343 -5.78 24.05 -3.99
C ALA A 343 -5.95 25.05 -2.84
N GLN A 344 -5.44 26.29 -3.01
CA GLN A 344 -5.59 27.35 -2.00
C GLN A 344 -7.06 27.63 -1.68
N ARG A 345 -7.91 27.76 -2.73
CA ARG A 345 -9.34 28.02 -2.51
C ARG A 345 -10.02 26.86 -1.77
N GLY A 346 -9.70 25.62 -2.11
CA GLY A 346 -10.21 24.45 -1.39
C GLY A 346 -9.75 24.41 0.08
N MET A 347 -8.48 24.76 0.34
CA MET A 347 -7.95 24.86 1.70
C MET A 347 -8.64 25.95 2.54
N GLU A 348 -9.01 27.07 1.92
CA GLU A 348 -9.80 28.11 2.58
C GLU A 348 -11.17 27.59 3.02
N LEU A 349 -11.87 26.84 2.15
CA LEU A 349 -13.15 26.22 2.46
C LEU A 349 -13.05 25.14 3.55
N LYS A 350 -11.97 24.38 3.56
CA LYS A 350 -11.71 23.27 4.51
C LYS A 350 -10.65 23.63 5.55
N ARG A 351 -10.69 24.85 6.05
CA ARG A 351 -9.67 25.42 6.93
C ARG A 351 -9.37 24.57 8.17
N HIS A 352 -10.38 23.92 8.74
CA HIS A 352 -10.28 23.13 9.96
C HIS A 352 -10.18 21.61 9.70
N CYS A 353 -10.00 21.19 8.45
CA CYS A 353 -9.88 19.79 8.06
C CYS A 353 -8.42 19.42 7.81
N LEU A 354 -7.76 18.77 8.78
CA LEU A 354 -6.34 18.41 8.70
C LEU A 354 -5.99 17.59 7.45
N SER A 355 -6.80 16.59 7.11
CA SER A 355 -6.56 15.74 5.93
C SER A 355 -6.56 16.56 4.64
N TYR A 356 -7.51 17.50 4.51
CA TYR A 356 -7.58 18.38 3.36
C TYR A 356 -6.42 19.37 3.31
N GLN A 357 -6.00 19.91 4.47
CA GLN A 357 -4.84 20.81 4.56
C GLN A 357 -3.54 20.09 4.14
N LYS A 358 -3.31 18.85 4.60
CA LYS A 358 -2.15 18.06 4.21
C LYS A 358 -2.13 17.81 2.69
N GLU A 359 -3.25 17.42 2.10
CA GLU A 359 -3.36 17.21 0.66
C GLU A 359 -3.16 18.51 -0.14
N GLY A 360 -3.73 19.62 0.32
CA GLY A 360 -3.53 20.92 -0.26
C GLY A 360 -2.05 21.36 -0.25
N LEU A 361 -1.35 21.16 0.85
CA LEU A 361 0.09 21.45 0.96
C LEU A 361 0.91 20.58 -0.01
N LYS A 362 0.55 19.31 -0.18
CA LYS A 362 1.16 18.39 -1.16
C LYS A 362 1.00 18.94 -2.59
N ILE A 363 -0.21 19.34 -2.96
CA ILE A 363 -0.48 19.95 -4.27
C ILE A 363 0.33 21.24 -4.47
N LEU A 364 0.38 22.12 -3.47
CA LEU A 364 1.17 23.35 -3.55
C LEU A 364 2.66 23.05 -3.73
N SER A 365 3.19 22.02 -3.06
CA SER A 365 4.57 21.55 -3.23
C SER A 365 4.83 21.07 -4.65
N GLN A 366 3.98 20.21 -5.20
CA GLN A 366 4.06 19.72 -6.58
C GLN A 366 4.00 20.86 -7.61
N CYS A 367 3.26 21.93 -7.28
CA CYS A 367 3.17 23.12 -8.11
C CYS A 367 4.33 24.11 -7.90
N GLU A 368 5.28 23.82 -7.00
CA GLU A 368 6.37 24.74 -6.62
C GLU A 368 5.86 26.07 -6.05
N ALA A 369 4.65 26.10 -5.53
CA ALA A 369 3.99 27.27 -4.97
C ALA A 369 4.39 27.51 -3.51
N TYR A 370 5.70 27.54 -3.24
CA TYR A 370 6.28 27.58 -1.89
C TYR A 370 5.84 28.79 -1.04
N ARG A 371 5.66 29.96 -1.68
CA ARG A 371 5.12 31.14 -0.97
C ARG A 371 3.68 30.93 -0.50
N ALA A 372 2.88 30.20 -1.29
CA ALA A 372 1.52 29.88 -0.91
C ALA A 372 1.50 28.88 0.29
N ILE A 373 2.45 27.95 0.35
CA ILE A 373 2.62 27.06 1.52
C ILE A 373 2.85 27.91 2.79
N LEU A 374 3.77 28.88 2.74
CA LEU A 374 4.04 29.75 3.90
C LEU A 374 2.82 30.59 4.31
N GLN A 375 2.06 31.08 3.34
CA GLN A 375 0.83 31.84 3.59
C GLN A 375 -0.25 30.97 4.25
N GLN A 376 -0.45 29.75 3.75
CA GLN A 376 -1.43 28.82 4.33
C GLN A 376 -1.01 28.39 5.74
N TYR A 377 0.26 28.05 5.95
CA TYR A 377 0.75 27.72 7.29
C TYR A 377 0.51 28.86 8.29
N ALA A 378 0.71 30.11 7.89
CA ALA A 378 0.53 31.26 8.78
C ALA A 378 -0.92 31.40 9.32
N VAL A 379 -1.92 30.94 8.57
CA VAL A 379 -3.34 31.02 8.93
C VAL A 379 -3.94 29.72 9.44
N MET A 380 -3.16 28.62 9.51
CA MET A 380 -3.59 27.34 10.06
C MET A 380 -3.80 27.42 11.58
N ASP A 381 -4.61 26.51 12.08
CA ASP A 381 -4.80 26.29 13.51
C ASP A 381 -3.49 25.80 14.16
N GLU A 382 -3.23 26.17 15.41
CA GLU A 382 -1.96 25.85 16.08
C GLU A 382 -1.75 24.33 16.28
N ASP A 383 -2.82 23.59 16.51
CA ASP A 383 -2.77 22.13 16.61
C ASP A 383 -2.35 21.47 15.27
N MET A 384 -2.77 22.01 14.14
CA MET A 384 -2.34 21.54 12.82
C MET A 384 -0.87 21.88 12.56
N LYS A 385 -0.40 23.06 13.01
CA LYS A 385 1.02 23.47 12.86
C LYS A 385 1.98 22.54 13.59
N SER A 386 1.54 21.86 14.63
CA SER A 386 2.35 20.89 15.38
C SER A 386 2.51 19.53 14.66
N ILE A 387 1.72 19.25 13.64
CA ILE A 387 1.75 17.99 12.89
C ILE A 387 3.01 17.92 11.99
N GLY A 388 3.79 16.85 12.14
CA GLY A 388 5.09 16.72 11.47
C GLY A 388 5.03 16.84 9.94
N ARG A 389 4.00 16.31 9.29
CA ARG A 389 3.82 16.46 7.83
C ARG A 389 3.54 17.91 7.42
N VAL A 390 2.82 18.66 8.24
CA VAL A 390 2.58 20.11 8.03
C VAL A 390 3.87 20.88 8.24
N GLN A 391 4.64 20.56 9.28
CA GLN A 391 5.96 21.16 9.54
C GLN A 391 6.96 20.87 8.41
N TYR A 392 6.92 19.66 7.85
CA TYR A 392 7.72 19.28 6.69
C TYR A 392 7.48 20.23 5.49
N TYR A 393 6.21 20.43 5.09
CA TYR A 393 5.89 21.33 3.98
C TYR A 393 6.22 22.79 4.30
N TYR A 394 6.03 23.20 5.56
CA TYR A 394 6.45 24.55 5.99
C TYR A 394 7.97 24.73 5.88
N ALA A 395 8.76 23.79 6.36
CA ALA A 395 10.22 23.81 6.25
C ALA A 395 10.67 23.79 4.78
N LEU A 396 10.03 22.98 3.93
CA LEU A 396 10.27 22.98 2.49
C LEU A 396 10.00 24.36 1.87
N GLY A 397 8.88 24.98 2.24
CA GLY A 397 8.55 26.36 1.83
C GLY A 397 9.62 27.38 2.24
N LEU A 398 10.14 27.26 3.47
CA LEU A 398 11.22 28.10 3.98
C LEU A 398 12.50 27.94 3.16
N VAL A 399 12.97 26.70 2.98
CA VAL A 399 14.18 26.39 2.20
C VAL A 399 14.06 26.90 0.77
N LYS A 400 12.97 26.60 0.07
CA LYS A 400 12.76 26.97 -1.34
C LYS A 400 12.49 28.46 -1.55
N THR A 401 12.23 29.23 -0.49
CA THR A 401 12.11 30.70 -0.55
C THR A 401 13.33 31.44 0.02
N GLY A 402 14.40 30.71 0.37
CA GLY A 402 15.66 31.29 0.85
C GLY A 402 15.67 31.71 2.33
N ARG A 403 14.67 31.26 3.12
CA ARG A 403 14.58 31.50 4.57
C ARG A 403 15.32 30.39 5.33
N LEU A 404 16.62 30.21 5.02
CA LEU A 404 17.39 29.04 5.40
C LEU A 404 17.60 28.94 6.93
N GLU A 405 17.86 30.07 7.61
CA GLU A 405 18.10 30.08 9.07
C GLU A 405 16.82 29.72 9.86
N GLU A 406 15.65 30.00 9.30
CA GLU A 406 14.39 29.62 9.92
C GLU A 406 14.09 28.12 9.72
N ALA A 407 14.40 27.61 8.53
CA ALA A 407 14.31 26.18 8.26
C ALA A 407 15.29 25.38 9.12
N ASP A 408 16.52 25.90 9.29
CA ASP A 408 17.55 25.30 10.11
C ASP A 408 17.12 25.18 11.58
N LYS A 409 16.58 26.25 12.14
CA LYS A 409 16.05 26.24 13.52
C LYS A 409 14.97 25.18 13.74
N LEU A 410 14.16 24.93 12.71
CA LEU A 410 13.07 23.95 12.78
C LEU A 410 13.61 22.52 12.64
N LEU A 411 14.45 22.28 11.62
CA LEU A 411 14.97 20.95 11.30
C LEU A 411 16.05 20.46 12.30
N ASN A 412 16.88 21.37 12.80
CA ASN A 412 17.99 21.05 13.71
C ASN A 412 17.72 21.42 15.18
N SER A 413 16.45 21.69 15.55
CA SER A 413 16.04 21.77 16.96
C SER A 413 16.22 20.42 17.67
N GLU A 414 16.19 20.42 19.01
CA GLU A 414 16.34 19.22 19.83
C GLU A 414 15.31 18.14 19.43
N GLU A 415 14.05 18.53 19.26
CA GLU A 415 12.98 17.62 18.84
C GLU A 415 12.99 17.36 17.33
N GLY A 416 13.37 18.36 16.51
CA GLY A 416 13.30 18.31 15.06
C GLY A 416 11.88 18.19 14.53
N ILE A 417 11.73 17.74 13.28
CA ILE A 417 10.44 17.43 12.68
C ILE A 417 10.22 15.92 12.75
N VAL A 418 9.18 15.49 13.46
CA VAL A 418 8.76 14.08 13.53
C VAL A 418 7.63 13.84 12.55
N VAL A 419 7.88 13.14 11.45
CA VAL A 419 6.88 12.80 10.44
C VAL A 419 6.38 11.38 10.68
N ASP A 420 5.12 11.23 11.10
CA ASP A 420 4.51 9.93 11.47
C ASP A 420 3.99 9.14 10.27
N ASP A 421 3.91 9.76 9.10
CA ASP A 421 3.38 9.18 7.88
C ASP A 421 4.42 9.10 6.75
N VAL A 422 5.70 8.84 7.12
CA VAL A 422 6.77 8.62 6.14
C VAL A 422 6.43 7.41 5.27
N ARG A 423 6.62 7.54 3.95
CA ARG A 423 6.45 6.47 2.98
C ARG A 423 7.64 6.42 2.03
N GLU A 424 8.04 5.20 1.70
CA GLU A 424 9.08 4.98 0.68
C GLU A 424 8.63 5.55 -0.67
N GLY A 425 9.51 6.32 -1.32
CA GLY A 425 9.25 6.92 -2.64
C GLY A 425 8.37 8.18 -2.64
N GLU A 426 7.97 8.68 -1.47
CA GLU A 426 7.30 9.99 -1.33
C GLU A 426 8.28 11.08 -0.85
N ASP A 427 7.78 12.33 -0.75
CA ASP A 427 8.54 13.49 -0.27
C ASP A 427 9.29 13.16 1.05
N SER A 428 10.60 13.16 0.99
CA SER A 428 11.49 12.70 2.05
C SER A 428 12.00 13.87 2.89
N ILE A 429 11.95 13.70 4.22
CA ILE A 429 12.55 14.66 5.13
C ILE A 429 14.09 14.64 5.02
N GLN A 430 14.69 13.52 4.62
CA GLN A 430 16.11 13.43 4.32
C GLN A 430 16.49 14.35 3.16
N ASP A 431 15.76 14.29 2.03
CA ASP A 431 16.00 15.15 0.87
C ASP A 431 15.90 16.64 1.25
N LEU A 432 14.91 16.98 2.07
CA LEU A 432 14.76 18.36 2.54
C LEU A 432 15.96 18.82 3.37
N TRP A 433 16.43 17.96 4.27
CA TRP A 433 17.59 18.27 5.08
C TRP A 433 18.89 18.37 4.24
N GLU A 434 19.06 17.49 3.25
CA GLU A 434 20.19 17.53 2.31
C GLU A 434 20.20 18.82 1.49
N ILE A 435 19.03 19.29 1.01
CA ILE A 435 18.93 20.58 0.32
C ILE A 435 19.35 21.73 1.27
N LEU A 436 18.87 21.74 2.51
CA LEU A 436 19.26 22.73 3.48
C LEU A 436 20.78 22.68 3.75
N ASN A 437 21.36 21.49 3.91
CA ASN A 437 22.79 21.29 4.14
C ASN A 437 23.61 21.84 2.97
N HIS A 438 23.19 21.56 1.75
CA HIS A 438 23.84 22.11 0.55
C HIS A 438 23.82 23.65 0.54
N GLU A 439 22.66 24.25 0.73
CA GLU A 439 22.48 25.71 0.62
C GLU A 439 23.11 26.48 1.78
N LEU A 440 22.99 26.00 3.00
CA LEU A 440 23.43 26.71 4.21
C LEU A 440 24.83 26.29 4.67
N TYR A 441 25.15 25.00 4.60
CA TYR A 441 26.39 24.44 5.18
C TYR A 441 27.39 23.97 4.13
N GLN A 442 27.08 24.06 2.83
CA GLN A 442 27.96 23.60 1.74
C GLN A 442 28.38 22.14 1.90
N ASP A 443 27.42 21.29 2.25
CA ASP A 443 27.58 19.85 2.46
C ASP A 443 28.51 19.45 3.64
N ARG A 444 28.74 20.36 4.59
CA ARG A 444 29.65 20.09 5.71
C ARG A 444 28.98 19.54 6.97
N ALA A 445 27.68 19.66 7.09
CA ALA A 445 26.94 19.12 8.23
C ALA A 445 26.60 17.64 8.00
N SER A 446 26.62 16.86 9.09
CA SER A 446 26.25 15.44 9.03
C SER A 446 24.73 15.29 9.13
N LEU A 447 24.17 14.44 8.29
CA LEU A 447 22.73 14.09 8.34
C LEU A 447 22.38 13.55 9.74
N PRO A 448 21.40 14.13 10.44
CA PRO A 448 20.90 13.57 11.69
C PRO A 448 20.29 12.17 11.47
N TYR A 449 20.64 11.22 12.34
CA TYR A 449 20.15 9.85 12.25
C TYR A 449 18.60 9.78 12.15
N ARG A 450 17.87 10.62 12.88
CA ARG A 450 16.41 10.70 12.84
C ARG A 450 15.80 10.98 11.45
N TYR A 451 16.58 11.50 10.51
CA TYR A 451 16.16 11.80 9.14
C TYR A 451 16.71 10.83 8.11
N THR A 452 17.45 9.81 8.51
CA THR A 452 18.07 8.85 7.62
C THR A 452 17.05 7.79 7.18
N PHE A 453 16.48 7.95 5.98
CA PHE A 453 15.45 7.05 5.43
C PHE A 453 15.77 6.51 4.04
N HIS A 454 16.87 6.88 3.38
CA HIS A 454 17.26 6.33 2.08
C HIS A 454 17.94 4.97 2.24
N ALA A 455 17.15 3.90 2.15
CA ALA A 455 17.60 2.51 2.36
C ALA A 455 18.08 1.80 1.07
N ASN A 456 18.06 2.48 -0.11
CA ASN A 456 18.41 1.95 -1.43
C ASN A 456 19.65 2.63 -2.02
#